data_e15993e815a3c5ab205cb5ea0f7a9eb5
#
_entry.id   e15993e815a3c5ab205cb5ea0f7a9eb5
#
_cell.length_a   1.000
_cell.length_b   1.000
_cell.length_c   1.000
_cell.angle_alpha   90.00
_cell.angle_beta   90.00
_cell.angle_gamma   90.00
#
_symmetry.space_group_name_H-M   'P 1'
#
loop_
_entity.id
_entity.type
_entity.pdbx_description
1 polymer ?
#
loop_
_entity_poly.entity_id
_entity_poly.type
_entity_poly.pdbx_seq_one_letter_code
_entity_poly.pdbx_strand_id
1 'polypeptide(L)'
;YHIDGFRFDLTKGFTQAASTESSASNYDKSRIEILKDYHAAIKEVKPEAYVILEHFCDSKEEKELAEDGMHLWRNMNNAYCQTAMGWNDDSAFDGLYESIPAWIGFMESHDEERAAYKQTQWGDEALKTDLTTRMRQLEVNASFFFTVPGPKMIWQFGEMGYDVSIEENGRTG
;
A
#
# COMPACT_ATOMS: atom_id res chain seq x y z
N TYR A 1 13.86 -19.03 12.39
CA TYR A 1 12.59 -18.31 12.54
C TYR A 1 11.52 -18.96 11.68
N HIS A 2 10.30 -19.10 12.20
CA HIS A 2 9.14 -19.57 11.43
C HIS A 2 8.42 -18.36 10.87
N ILE A 3 8.78 -17.94 9.66
CA ILE A 3 8.16 -16.85 8.93
C ILE A 3 7.37 -17.38 7.73
N ASP A 4 6.31 -16.69 7.33
CA ASP A 4 5.44 -17.12 6.24
C ASP A 4 5.79 -16.49 4.90
N GLY A 5 6.65 -15.47 4.90
CA GLY A 5 7.07 -14.81 3.67
C GLY A 5 7.98 -13.62 3.91
N PHE A 6 8.25 -12.89 2.84
CA PHE A 6 9.14 -11.74 2.82
C PHE A 6 8.46 -10.56 2.13
N ARG A 7 8.63 -9.37 2.66
CA ARG A 7 8.36 -8.13 1.94
C ARG A 7 9.69 -7.48 1.57
N PHE A 8 9.89 -7.26 0.30
CA PHE A 8 11.06 -6.58 -0.24
C PHE A 8 10.78 -5.09 -0.40
N ASP A 9 11.68 -4.29 0.16
CA ASP A 9 11.64 -2.85 0.13
C ASP A 9 12.16 -2.31 -1.20
N LEU A 10 11.54 -1.26 -1.72
CA LEU A 10 11.97 -0.49 -2.89
C LEU A 10 12.43 -1.35 -4.08
N THR A 11 11.64 -2.35 -4.46
CA THR A 11 12.05 -3.34 -5.49
C THR A 11 12.22 -2.73 -6.87
N LYS A 12 11.71 -1.55 -7.14
CA LYS A 12 12.02 -0.81 -8.36
C LYS A 12 13.52 -0.47 -8.51
N GLY A 13 14.28 -0.54 -7.43
CA GLY A 13 15.73 -0.38 -7.42
C GLY A 13 16.53 -1.62 -7.89
N PHE A 14 15.90 -2.78 -8.05
CA PHE A 14 16.53 -4.03 -8.50
C PHE A 14 16.76 -4.05 -10.02
N THR A 15 17.19 -2.96 -10.59
CA THR A 15 17.40 -2.81 -12.03
C THR A 15 18.86 -2.97 -12.43
N GLN A 16 19.12 -3.45 -13.66
CA GLN A 16 20.41 -3.39 -14.32
C GLN A 16 20.46 -2.25 -15.38
N ALA A 17 19.33 -1.61 -15.64
CA ALA A 17 19.24 -0.48 -16.56
C ALA A 17 19.58 0.82 -15.84
N ALA A 18 20.29 1.72 -16.54
CA ALA A 18 20.48 3.07 -16.04
C ALA A 18 19.14 3.79 -16.00
N SER A 19 18.77 4.31 -14.83
CA SER A 19 17.50 5.01 -14.63
C SER A 19 17.70 6.31 -13.86
N THR A 20 16.70 7.18 -13.97
CA THR A 20 16.58 8.42 -13.20
C THR A 20 15.33 8.33 -12.35
N GLU A 21 15.12 9.26 -11.42
CA GLU A 21 13.90 9.34 -10.63
C GLU A 21 12.62 9.32 -11.51
N SER A 22 12.63 10.03 -12.64
CA SER A 22 11.49 10.09 -13.55
C SER A 22 11.28 8.83 -14.40
N SER A 23 12.27 7.96 -14.52
CA SER A 23 12.21 6.74 -15.35
C SER A 23 12.26 5.44 -14.53
N ALA A 24 12.54 5.52 -13.24
CA ALA A 24 12.70 4.35 -12.37
C ALA A 24 11.47 3.43 -12.32
N SER A 25 10.27 3.98 -12.53
CA SER A 25 9.02 3.20 -12.55
C SER A 25 8.60 2.72 -13.94
N ASN A 26 9.38 3.02 -15.01
CA ASN A 26 9.10 2.50 -16.34
C ASN A 26 9.33 0.98 -16.40
N TYR A 27 8.67 0.31 -17.35
CA TYR A 27 8.84 -1.11 -17.57
C TYR A 27 10.32 -1.50 -17.75
N ASP A 28 10.80 -2.49 -16.98
CA ASP A 28 12.19 -2.95 -16.99
C ASP A 28 12.29 -4.47 -16.89
N LYS A 29 12.63 -5.08 -18.03
CA LYS A 29 12.77 -6.53 -18.13
C LYS A 29 13.88 -7.08 -17.24
N SER A 30 14.99 -6.34 -17.06
CA SER A 30 16.12 -6.81 -16.23
C SER A 30 15.74 -6.94 -14.76
N ARG A 31 14.90 -6.04 -14.30
CA ARG A 31 14.35 -6.07 -12.94
C ARG A 31 13.38 -7.24 -12.74
N ILE A 32 12.50 -7.48 -13.71
CA ILE A 32 11.59 -8.63 -13.69
C ILE A 32 12.37 -9.94 -13.57
N GLU A 33 13.42 -10.12 -14.37
CA GLU A 33 14.26 -11.32 -14.36
C GLU A 33 14.90 -11.53 -12.98
N ILE A 34 15.49 -10.50 -12.38
CA ILE A 34 16.08 -10.55 -11.04
C ILE A 34 15.04 -10.93 -9.98
N LEU A 35 13.87 -10.29 -10.00
CA LEU A 35 12.83 -10.57 -9.01
C LEU A 35 12.26 -11.98 -9.15
N LYS A 36 12.13 -12.50 -10.37
CA LYS A 36 11.74 -13.90 -10.62
C LYS A 36 12.78 -14.89 -10.11
N ASP A 37 14.08 -14.59 -10.25
CA ASP A 37 15.15 -15.42 -9.71
C ASP A 37 15.09 -15.46 -8.17
N TYR A 38 14.87 -14.32 -7.50
CA TYR A 38 14.64 -14.28 -6.04
C TYR A 38 13.41 -15.11 -5.64
N HIS A 39 12.31 -14.94 -6.36
CA HIS A 39 11.07 -15.68 -6.10
C HIS A 39 11.30 -17.19 -6.22
N ALA A 40 11.92 -17.64 -7.31
CA ALA A 40 12.23 -19.03 -7.55
C ALA A 40 13.11 -19.64 -6.42
N ALA A 41 14.17 -18.92 -6.02
CA ALA A 41 15.05 -19.36 -4.95
C ALA A 41 14.32 -19.50 -3.59
N ILE A 42 13.41 -18.57 -3.28
CA ILE A 42 12.59 -18.66 -2.05
C ILE A 42 11.65 -19.86 -2.13
N LYS A 43 10.98 -20.05 -3.27
CA LYS A 43 10.03 -21.14 -3.49
C LYS A 43 10.68 -22.52 -3.50
N GLU A 44 11.95 -22.63 -3.88
CA GLU A 44 12.72 -23.87 -3.76
C GLU A 44 12.88 -24.32 -2.30
N VAL A 45 13.07 -23.37 -1.38
CA VAL A 45 13.27 -23.65 0.05
C VAL A 45 11.94 -23.76 0.79
N LYS A 46 10.97 -22.90 0.48
CA LYS A 46 9.66 -22.84 1.13
C LYS A 46 8.57 -22.54 0.08
N PRO A 47 7.99 -23.58 -0.55
CA PRO A 47 7.04 -23.42 -1.65
C PRO A 47 5.80 -22.55 -1.32
N GLU A 48 5.37 -22.57 -0.05
CA GLU A 48 4.22 -21.80 0.41
C GLU A 48 4.55 -20.34 0.84
N ALA A 49 5.83 -19.93 0.82
CA ALA A 49 6.23 -18.60 1.27
C ALA A 49 5.58 -17.50 0.42
N TYR A 50 5.09 -16.47 1.06
CA TYR A 50 4.67 -15.24 0.39
C TYR A 50 5.88 -14.40 0.00
N VAL A 51 5.86 -13.87 -1.23
CA VAL A 51 6.82 -12.87 -1.70
C VAL A 51 6.04 -11.61 -2.05
N ILE A 52 6.30 -10.55 -1.32
CA ILE A 52 5.58 -9.28 -1.41
C ILE A 52 6.58 -8.20 -1.83
N LEU A 53 6.22 -7.41 -2.82
CA LEU A 53 7.07 -6.38 -3.38
C LEU A 53 6.49 -4.99 -3.12
N GLU A 54 7.28 -4.10 -2.55
CA GLU A 54 7.03 -2.68 -2.68
C GLU A 54 7.62 -2.22 -4.01
N HIS A 55 6.79 -2.15 -5.04
CA HIS A 55 7.24 -2.03 -6.41
C HIS A 55 6.90 -0.68 -7.06
N PHE A 56 5.64 -0.36 -7.17
CA PHE A 56 5.12 0.90 -7.70
C PHE A 56 5.69 1.26 -9.08
N CYS A 57 5.62 0.32 -10.01
CA CYS A 57 6.12 0.45 -11.36
C CYS A 57 4.99 0.35 -12.40
N ASP A 58 5.38 0.27 -13.65
CA ASP A 58 4.50 0.08 -14.79
C ASP A 58 3.56 -1.11 -14.59
N SER A 59 2.27 -0.94 -14.88
CA SER A 59 1.24 -1.94 -14.63
C SER A 59 1.44 -3.25 -15.41
N LYS A 60 2.10 -3.19 -16.56
CA LYS A 60 2.45 -4.39 -17.33
C LYS A 60 3.50 -5.22 -16.59
N GLU A 61 4.50 -4.56 -16.01
CA GLU A 61 5.53 -5.20 -15.20
C GLU A 61 4.92 -5.84 -13.95
N GLU A 62 4.07 -5.10 -13.24
CA GLU A 62 3.38 -5.62 -12.06
C GLU A 62 2.50 -6.84 -12.38
N LYS A 63 1.84 -6.86 -13.53
CA LYS A 63 1.10 -8.03 -14.01
C LYS A 63 2.00 -9.24 -14.23
N GLU A 64 3.16 -9.05 -14.88
CA GLU A 64 4.11 -10.13 -15.12
C GLU A 64 4.67 -10.73 -13.81
N LEU A 65 4.92 -9.90 -12.79
CA LEU A 65 5.36 -10.35 -11.47
C LEU A 65 4.23 -11.06 -10.70
N ALA A 66 3.00 -10.56 -10.82
CA ALA A 66 1.82 -11.18 -10.24
C ALA A 66 1.51 -12.55 -10.88
N GLU A 67 1.66 -12.69 -12.19
CA GLU A 67 1.50 -13.96 -12.92
C GLU A 67 2.54 -15.00 -12.51
N ASP A 68 3.72 -14.57 -12.08
CA ASP A 68 4.76 -15.44 -11.51
C ASP A 68 4.45 -15.88 -10.06
N GLY A 69 3.45 -15.29 -9.42
CA GLY A 69 3.00 -15.65 -8.07
C GLY A 69 3.44 -14.71 -6.95
N MET A 70 4.04 -13.59 -7.28
CA MET A 70 4.40 -12.55 -6.30
C MET A 70 3.20 -11.65 -5.98
N HIS A 71 3.22 -11.04 -4.81
CA HIS A 71 2.25 -10.03 -4.38
C HIS A 71 2.88 -8.64 -4.44
N LEU A 72 2.07 -7.64 -4.77
CA LEU A 72 2.52 -6.26 -4.94
C LEU A 72 1.76 -5.32 -4.01
N TRP A 73 2.46 -4.41 -3.39
CA TRP A 73 1.82 -3.35 -2.61
C TRP A 73 1.07 -2.38 -3.51
N ARG A 74 -0.14 -2.01 -3.06
CA ARG A 74 -0.95 -0.97 -3.69
C ARG A 74 -1.27 0.12 -2.68
N ASN A 75 -0.63 1.26 -2.86
CA ASN A 75 -0.88 2.44 -2.04
C ASN A 75 -2.25 3.05 -2.40
N MET A 76 -3.15 3.08 -1.44
CA MET A 76 -4.49 3.66 -1.55
C MET A 76 -4.67 4.85 -0.61
N ASN A 77 -3.60 5.30 0.04
CA ASN A 77 -3.65 6.30 1.11
C ASN A 77 -4.33 7.59 0.65
N ASN A 78 -3.98 8.13 -0.53
CA ASN A 78 -4.51 9.41 -0.96
C ASN A 78 -6.05 9.41 -0.99
N ALA A 79 -6.67 8.49 -1.74
CA ALA A 79 -8.13 8.46 -1.88
C ALA A 79 -8.84 8.21 -0.54
N TYR A 80 -8.31 7.31 0.29
CA TYR A 80 -8.89 7.04 1.61
C TYR A 80 -8.70 8.19 2.60
N CYS A 81 -7.59 8.91 2.55
CA CYS A 81 -7.39 10.11 3.37
C CYS A 81 -8.30 11.26 2.93
N GLN A 82 -8.50 11.47 1.63
CA GLN A 82 -9.46 12.45 1.12
C GLN A 82 -10.87 12.13 1.64
N THR A 83 -11.32 10.89 1.48
CA THR A 83 -12.61 10.44 2.02
C THR A 83 -12.68 10.60 3.54
N ALA A 84 -11.63 10.23 4.27
CA ALA A 84 -11.58 10.35 5.73
C ALA A 84 -11.71 11.80 6.20
N MET A 85 -11.14 12.75 5.48
CA MET A 85 -11.22 14.18 5.79
C MET A 85 -12.56 14.84 5.38
N GLY A 86 -13.42 14.12 4.67
CA GLY A 86 -14.67 14.67 4.11
C GLY A 86 -14.47 15.45 2.80
N TRP A 87 -13.30 15.34 2.18
CA TRP A 87 -12.98 16.02 0.93
C TRP A 87 -13.42 15.19 -0.28
N ASN A 88 -13.97 15.86 -1.30
CA ASN A 88 -14.46 15.20 -2.51
C ASN A 88 -13.41 15.15 -3.63
N ASP A 89 -12.43 16.04 -3.60
CA ASP A 89 -11.34 16.05 -4.57
C ASP A 89 -10.46 14.82 -4.34
N ASP A 90 -10.04 14.16 -5.40
CA ASP A 90 -9.17 12.98 -5.36
C ASP A 90 -9.67 11.80 -4.49
N SER A 91 -10.96 11.79 -4.10
CA SER A 91 -11.57 10.70 -3.33
C SER A 91 -12.13 9.56 -4.18
N ALA A 92 -11.92 9.58 -5.48
CA ALA A 92 -12.41 8.56 -6.40
C ALA A 92 -11.72 7.21 -6.17
N PHE A 93 -12.53 6.14 -6.17
CA PHE A 93 -12.06 4.76 -6.01
C PHE A 93 -12.07 3.95 -7.32
N ASP A 94 -12.30 4.57 -8.46
CA ASP A 94 -12.39 3.91 -9.77
C ASP A 94 -11.12 3.14 -10.11
N GLY A 95 -9.93 3.66 -9.83
CA GLY A 95 -8.66 2.94 -9.98
C GLY A 95 -8.47 1.72 -9.05
N LEU A 96 -9.34 1.53 -8.05
CA LEU A 96 -9.29 0.37 -7.15
C LEU A 96 -9.89 -0.89 -7.79
N TYR A 97 -10.75 -0.73 -8.80
CA TYR A 97 -11.45 -1.83 -9.46
C TYR A 97 -10.62 -2.50 -10.56
N GLU A 98 -9.58 -1.87 -11.02
CA GLU A 98 -8.57 -2.50 -11.88
C GLU A 98 -7.64 -3.41 -11.06
N SER A 99 -8.22 -4.22 -10.18
CA SER A 99 -7.42 -5.01 -9.26
C SER A 99 -6.72 -6.16 -9.98
N ILE A 100 -5.41 -6.17 -9.90
CA ILE A 100 -4.64 -7.40 -10.02
C ILE A 100 -4.88 -8.16 -8.71
N PRO A 101 -5.36 -9.41 -8.73
CA PRO A 101 -5.66 -10.14 -7.47
C PRO A 101 -4.48 -10.29 -6.52
N ALA A 102 -3.27 -10.10 -7.02
CA ALA A 102 -2.04 -10.14 -6.25
C ALA A 102 -1.71 -8.82 -5.52
N TRP A 103 -2.45 -7.74 -5.76
CA TRP A 103 -2.22 -6.48 -5.06
C TRP A 103 -2.69 -6.53 -3.61
N ILE A 104 -1.78 -6.17 -2.71
CA ILE A 104 -2.08 -5.96 -1.29
C ILE A 104 -2.40 -4.48 -1.11
N GLY A 105 -3.68 -4.17 -1.01
CA GLY A 105 -4.15 -2.80 -0.78
C GLY A 105 -3.91 -2.36 0.66
N PHE A 106 -3.54 -1.09 0.85
CA PHE A 106 -3.43 -0.48 2.17
C PHE A 106 -3.87 0.98 2.16
N MET A 107 -4.48 1.42 3.25
CA MET A 107 -4.88 2.81 3.48
C MET A 107 -3.78 3.62 4.15
N GLU A 108 -2.94 2.96 4.94
CA GLU A 108 -1.88 3.53 5.76
C GLU A 108 -0.67 2.60 5.76
N SER A 109 0.53 3.16 5.92
CA SER A 109 1.76 2.38 6.11
C SER A 109 2.75 3.13 7.01
N HIS A 110 3.99 2.65 7.08
CA HIS A 110 5.09 3.35 7.74
C HIS A 110 5.55 4.62 6.99
N ASP A 111 5.16 4.77 5.73
CA ASP A 111 5.53 5.91 4.87
C ASP A 111 4.37 6.88 4.64
N GLU A 112 3.13 6.42 4.73
CA GLU A 112 1.95 7.24 4.51
C GLU A 112 1.25 7.59 5.82
N GLU A 113 0.91 8.88 5.94
CA GLU A 113 0.27 9.42 7.14
C GLU A 113 -1.10 8.78 7.41
N ARG A 114 -1.43 8.65 8.69
CA ARG A 114 -2.67 8.07 9.18
C ARG A 114 -3.90 8.87 8.80
N ALA A 115 -4.93 8.18 8.35
CA ALA A 115 -6.22 8.79 8.02
C ALA A 115 -6.84 9.51 9.23
N ALA A 116 -6.79 8.90 10.42
CA ALA A 116 -7.29 9.50 11.64
C ALA A 116 -6.53 10.79 12.04
N TYR A 117 -5.21 10.81 11.88
CA TYR A 117 -4.41 12.01 12.08
C TYR A 117 -4.82 13.12 11.08
N LYS A 118 -4.94 12.78 9.80
CA LYS A 118 -5.38 13.74 8.78
C LYS A 118 -6.76 14.31 9.06
N GLN A 119 -7.69 13.53 9.60
CA GLN A 119 -9.00 14.02 10.05
C GLN A 119 -8.87 15.14 11.10
N THR A 120 -7.98 14.97 12.08
CA THR A 120 -7.80 15.97 13.14
C THR A 120 -7.13 17.24 12.65
N GLN A 121 -6.27 17.16 11.64
CA GLN A 121 -5.52 18.31 11.14
C GLN A 121 -6.26 19.07 10.05
N TRP A 122 -6.83 18.36 9.08
CA TRP A 122 -7.35 18.97 7.85
C TRP A 122 -8.80 18.56 7.53
N GLY A 123 -9.41 17.69 8.30
CA GLY A 123 -10.80 17.26 8.11
C GLY A 123 -11.80 18.44 8.22
N ASP A 124 -13.02 18.18 7.77
CA ASP A 124 -14.14 19.08 8.03
C ASP A 124 -14.30 19.34 9.53
N GLU A 125 -14.91 20.47 9.91
CA GLU A 125 -14.96 20.90 11.31
C GLU A 125 -15.56 19.85 12.26
N ALA A 126 -16.60 19.13 11.83
CA ALA A 126 -17.20 18.05 12.62
C ALA A 126 -16.22 16.89 12.84
N LEU A 127 -15.34 16.59 11.88
CA LEU A 127 -14.32 15.55 11.99
C LEU A 127 -13.17 15.95 12.92
N LYS A 128 -12.86 17.26 13.00
CA LYS A 128 -11.82 17.75 13.93
C LYS A 128 -12.28 17.69 15.39
N THR A 129 -13.55 17.99 15.63
CA THR A 129 -14.06 18.26 16.98
C THR A 129 -14.84 17.11 17.59
N ASP A 130 -15.47 16.23 16.81
CA ASP A 130 -16.29 15.12 17.30
C ASP A 130 -15.69 13.76 16.97
N LEU A 131 -15.22 13.06 18.01
CA LEU A 131 -14.65 11.73 17.89
C LEU A 131 -15.63 10.72 17.28
N THR A 132 -16.91 10.80 17.63
CA THR A 132 -17.91 9.86 17.10
C THR A 132 -18.06 10.01 15.60
N THR A 133 -18.09 11.24 15.11
CA THR A 133 -18.17 11.53 13.68
C THR A 133 -16.90 11.05 12.95
N ARG A 134 -15.71 11.26 13.54
CA ARG A 134 -14.45 10.72 12.99
C ARG A 134 -14.49 9.21 12.83
N MET A 135 -14.87 8.49 13.88
CA MET A 135 -14.89 7.03 13.86
C MET A 135 -15.90 6.51 12.83
N ARG A 136 -17.08 7.10 12.72
CA ARG A 136 -18.06 6.73 11.69
C ARG A 136 -17.54 6.95 10.27
N GLN A 137 -16.77 8.01 10.04
CA GLN A 137 -16.16 8.24 8.72
C GLN A 137 -15.09 7.19 8.42
N LEU A 138 -14.31 6.74 9.41
CA LEU A 138 -13.37 5.63 9.23
C LEU A 138 -14.07 4.29 9.00
N GLU A 139 -15.26 4.07 9.59
CA GLU A 139 -16.10 2.90 9.28
C GLU A 139 -16.55 2.89 7.81
N VAL A 140 -16.86 4.06 7.24
CA VAL A 140 -17.15 4.18 5.81
C VAL A 140 -15.93 3.78 4.97
N ASN A 141 -14.75 4.30 5.29
CA ASN A 141 -13.51 3.90 4.63
C ASN A 141 -13.29 2.38 4.71
N ALA A 142 -13.43 1.80 5.89
CA ALA A 142 -13.29 0.36 6.11
C ALA A 142 -14.28 -0.46 5.28
N SER A 143 -15.53 0.01 5.15
CA SER A 143 -16.56 -0.65 4.36
C SER A 143 -16.16 -0.77 2.89
N PHE A 144 -15.60 0.27 2.30
CA PHE A 144 -15.05 0.20 0.94
C PHE A 144 -13.78 -0.64 0.87
N PHE A 145 -12.85 -0.41 1.78
CA PHE A 145 -11.55 -1.08 1.79
C PHE A 145 -11.67 -2.60 1.84
N PHE A 146 -12.51 -3.13 2.73
CA PHE A 146 -12.66 -4.59 2.88
C PHE A 146 -13.50 -5.23 1.78
N THR A 147 -14.28 -4.48 1.05
CA THR A 147 -15.08 -5.02 -0.08
C THR A 147 -14.35 -5.03 -1.42
N VAL A 148 -13.26 -4.27 -1.56
CA VAL A 148 -12.40 -4.34 -2.76
C VAL A 148 -11.71 -5.71 -2.81
N PRO A 149 -11.67 -6.40 -3.96
CA PRO A 149 -10.99 -7.68 -4.09
C PRO A 149 -9.49 -7.63 -3.77
N GLY A 150 -8.95 -8.75 -3.34
CA GLY A 150 -7.53 -8.93 -3.07
C GLY A 150 -7.15 -8.84 -1.58
N PRO A 151 -5.92 -9.21 -1.23
CA PRO A 151 -5.42 -9.14 0.13
C PRO A 151 -5.28 -7.70 0.63
N LYS A 152 -5.29 -7.53 1.94
CA LYS A 152 -5.25 -6.22 2.60
C LYS A 152 -4.16 -6.17 3.65
N MET A 153 -3.50 -5.03 3.75
CA MET A 153 -2.65 -4.70 4.89
C MET A 153 -3.34 -3.62 5.73
N ILE A 154 -3.47 -3.87 7.03
CA ILE A 154 -3.86 -2.86 8.01
C ILE A 154 -2.60 -2.42 8.73
N TRP A 155 -2.26 -1.13 8.62
CA TRP A 155 -1.15 -0.60 9.40
C TRP A 155 -1.55 -0.55 10.89
N GLN A 156 -0.60 -0.88 11.76
CA GLN A 156 -0.85 -1.04 13.20
C GLN A 156 -1.64 0.12 13.80
N PHE A 157 -2.69 -0.22 14.53
CA PHE A 157 -3.61 0.69 15.21
C PHE A 157 -4.51 1.55 14.30
N GLY A 158 -4.42 1.41 12.97
CA GLY A 158 -5.34 2.06 12.03
C GLY A 158 -6.79 1.63 12.26
N GLU A 159 -7.01 0.35 12.59
CA GLU A 159 -8.30 -0.22 12.93
C GLU A 159 -8.92 0.36 14.23
N MET A 160 -8.09 0.99 15.06
CA MET A 160 -8.50 1.65 16.29
C MET A 160 -8.70 3.16 16.13
N GLY A 161 -8.47 3.69 14.93
CA GLY A 161 -8.50 5.14 14.68
C GLY A 161 -7.38 5.91 15.39
N TYR A 162 -6.19 5.31 15.47
CA TYR A 162 -5.02 5.94 16.11
C TYR A 162 -4.63 7.21 15.36
N ASP A 163 -4.69 8.37 16.04
CA ASP A 163 -4.61 9.70 15.44
C ASP A 163 -3.31 10.47 15.76
N VAL A 164 -2.27 9.73 16.14
CA VAL A 164 -0.91 10.31 16.29
C VAL A 164 -0.16 10.16 14.96
N SER A 165 0.54 11.22 14.55
CA SER A 165 1.33 11.21 13.31
C SER A 165 2.37 10.07 13.30
N ILE A 166 2.62 9.49 12.14
CA ILE A 166 3.74 8.56 11.95
C ILE A 166 5.10 9.26 12.15
N GLU A 167 5.12 10.59 12.11
CA GLU A 167 6.33 11.41 12.27
C GLU A 167 6.43 12.09 13.65
N GLU A 168 5.60 11.69 14.62
CA GLU A 168 5.55 12.34 15.97
C GLU A 168 6.92 12.45 16.64
N ASN A 169 7.76 11.44 16.50
CA ASN A 169 9.13 11.41 17.04
C ASN A 169 10.18 11.52 15.92
N GLY A 170 9.80 11.97 14.74
CA GLY A 170 10.63 11.93 13.55
C GLY A 170 10.71 10.53 12.93
N ARG A 171 11.13 10.44 11.67
CA ARG A 171 11.18 9.15 10.92
C ARG A 171 12.19 8.15 11.48
N THR A 172 13.04 8.56 12.37
CA THR A 172 14.10 7.75 12.97
C THR A 172 13.88 7.50 14.48
N GLY A 173 12.73 7.92 15.00
CA GLY A 173 12.37 7.81 16.41
C GLY A 173 11.99 6.43 16.89
#